data_72a3d98787394343e80e8a242727f951
#
_entry.id   72a3d98787394343e80e8a242727f951
#
_cell.length_a   1.000
_cell.length_b   1.000
_cell.length_c   1.000
_cell.angle_alpha   90.00
_cell.angle_beta   90.00
_cell.angle_gamma   90.00
#
_symmetry.space_group_name_H-M   'P 1'
#
loop_
_entity.id
_entity.type
_entity.pdbx_description
1 polymer ?
#
loop_
_entity_poly.entity_id
_entity_poly.type
_entity_poly.pdbx_seq_one_letter_code
_entity_poly.pdbx_strand_id
1 'polypeptide(L)'
;HCLQITTGQVLWEKDLKAQFDAPLRLYGIGHSPLIWGDRLYVNVGGNAEQTGIVCFDKHSGNIEWSATDDAASYATPRIARIHDQDCLFVLTHQHAVALNPHDGIEWWRIPLSIRIVDAENAVSPLVYQDIVAFASYGNGTVCSRILPGGMKEELW
;
A
#
# COMPACT_ATOMS: atom_id res chain seq x y z
N HIS A 1 -11.22 -12.76 2.25
CA HIS A 1 -11.69 -13.99 1.58
C HIS A 1 -11.33 -13.94 0.10
N CYS A 2 -10.84 -15.04 -0.44
CA CYS A 2 -10.75 -15.30 -1.87
C CYS A 2 -11.89 -16.26 -2.24
N LEU A 3 -12.69 -15.86 -3.22
CA LEU A 3 -13.86 -16.60 -3.63
C LEU A 3 -13.76 -17.07 -5.08
N GLN A 4 -14.25 -18.25 -5.35
CA GLN A 4 -14.49 -18.69 -6.73
C GLN A 4 -15.65 -17.89 -7.31
N ILE A 5 -15.41 -17.14 -8.37
CA ILE A 5 -16.37 -16.17 -8.91
C ILE A 5 -17.69 -16.81 -9.40
N THR A 6 -17.63 -18.04 -9.90
CA THR A 6 -18.80 -18.73 -10.47
C THR A 6 -19.69 -19.37 -9.42
N THR A 7 -19.16 -19.75 -8.26
CA THR A 7 -19.87 -20.50 -7.22
C THR A 7 -20.01 -19.77 -5.92
N GLY A 8 -19.19 -18.74 -5.67
CA GLY A 8 -19.09 -18.07 -4.38
C GLY A 8 -18.37 -18.91 -3.30
N GLN A 9 -17.80 -20.06 -3.66
CA GLN A 9 -17.08 -20.90 -2.72
C GLN A 9 -15.81 -20.19 -2.23
N VAL A 10 -15.59 -20.22 -0.90
CA VAL A 10 -14.35 -19.73 -0.31
C VAL A 10 -13.19 -20.66 -0.69
N LEU A 11 -12.19 -20.13 -1.37
CA LEU A 11 -10.96 -20.84 -1.71
C LEU A 11 -9.94 -20.74 -0.59
N TRP A 12 -9.79 -19.56 -0.02
CA TRP A 12 -9.01 -19.30 1.19
C TRP A 12 -9.51 -18.02 1.89
N GLU A 13 -9.16 -17.90 3.17
CA GLU A 13 -9.48 -16.73 3.98
C GLU A 13 -8.36 -16.38 4.94
N LYS A 14 -8.26 -15.11 5.31
CA LYS A 14 -7.28 -14.57 6.26
C LYS A 14 -7.96 -13.57 7.19
N ASP A 15 -7.80 -13.76 8.48
CA ASP A 15 -8.10 -12.72 9.47
C ASP A 15 -6.82 -11.89 9.69
N LEU A 16 -6.70 -10.78 8.95
CA LEU A 16 -5.51 -9.92 9.00
C LEU A 16 -5.36 -9.26 10.37
N LYS A 17 -6.48 -8.96 11.05
CA LYS A 17 -6.45 -8.40 12.39
C LYS A 17 -5.83 -9.39 13.38
N ALA A 18 -6.27 -10.63 13.38
CA ALA A 18 -5.75 -11.66 14.29
C ALA A 18 -4.32 -12.07 13.92
N GLN A 19 -4.02 -12.19 12.60
CA GLN A 19 -2.73 -12.68 12.14
C GLN A 19 -1.58 -11.67 12.37
N PHE A 20 -1.85 -10.36 12.23
CA PHE A 20 -0.84 -9.30 12.30
C PHE A 20 -1.02 -8.36 13.49
N ASP A 21 -1.93 -8.69 14.40
CA ASP A 21 -2.32 -7.79 15.50
C ASP A 21 -2.64 -6.37 15.00
N ALA A 22 -3.30 -6.28 13.83
CA ALA A 22 -3.57 -5.02 13.18
C ALA A 22 -4.63 -4.23 13.95
N PRO A 23 -4.33 -2.98 14.39
CA PRO A 23 -5.28 -2.18 15.13
C PRO A 23 -6.45 -1.76 14.22
N LEU A 24 -7.66 -1.75 14.77
CA LEU A 24 -8.78 -1.13 14.07
C LEU A 24 -8.59 0.38 14.08
N ARG A 25 -8.54 0.96 12.89
CA ARG A 25 -8.56 2.41 12.71
C ARG A 25 -9.97 2.95 12.96
N LEU A 26 -10.11 4.28 12.99
CA LEU A 26 -11.33 5.00 13.37
C LEU A 26 -12.59 4.50 12.63
N TYR A 27 -12.47 4.21 11.34
CA TYR A 27 -13.57 3.71 10.49
C TYR A 27 -13.39 2.25 10.06
N GLY A 28 -12.55 1.47 10.75
CA GLY A 28 -12.21 0.09 10.40
C GLY A 28 -11.10 0.00 9.36
N ILE A 29 -11.13 -1.04 8.53
CA ILE A 29 -10.18 -1.27 7.42
C ILE A 29 -10.92 -0.97 6.11
N GLY A 30 -10.65 0.16 5.49
CA GLY A 30 -11.47 0.69 4.39
C GLY A 30 -10.79 0.73 3.02
N HIS A 31 -9.51 0.34 2.90
CA HIS A 31 -8.84 0.30 1.61
C HIS A 31 -9.20 -0.95 0.81
N SER A 32 -9.09 -0.85 -0.52
CA SER A 32 -9.19 -2.02 -1.38
C SER A 32 -7.81 -2.68 -1.53
N PRO A 33 -7.73 -4.01 -1.51
CA PRO A 33 -6.51 -4.70 -1.89
C PRO A 33 -6.21 -4.51 -3.39
N LEU A 34 -4.93 -4.55 -3.75
CA LEU A 34 -4.50 -4.45 -5.14
C LEU A 34 -4.01 -5.81 -5.64
N ILE A 35 -4.57 -6.29 -6.77
CA ILE A 35 -4.07 -7.46 -7.47
C ILE A 35 -3.21 -7.01 -8.66
N TRP A 36 -2.01 -7.59 -8.76
CA TRP A 36 -1.13 -7.41 -9.90
C TRP A 36 -0.34 -8.70 -10.19
N GLY A 37 -0.50 -9.25 -11.37
CA GLY A 37 0.00 -10.58 -11.69
C GLY A 37 -0.60 -11.65 -10.77
N ASP A 38 0.23 -12.43 -10.11
CA ASP A 38 -0.19 -13.45 -9.14
C ASP A 38 -0.13 -12.96 -7.68
N ARG A 39 0.07 -11.67 -7.47
CA ARG A 39 0.23 -11.04 -6.17
C ARG A 39 -0.97 -10.22 -5.73
N LEU A 40 -1.19 -10.21 -4.43
CA LEU A 40 -2.20 -9.41 -3.73
C LEU A 40 -1.50 -8.54 -2.70
N TYR A 41 -1.59 -7.22 -2.84
CA TYR A 41 -0.98 -6.23 -1.95
C TYR A 41 -2.02 -5.63 -1.03
N VAL A 42 -1.72 -5.61 0.26
CA VAL A 42 -2.61 -5.12 1.30
C VAL A 42 -1.86 -4.19 2.24
N ASN A 43 -2.45 -3.03 2.52
CA ASN A 43 -1.96 -2.10 3.55
C ASN A 43 -2.49 -2.55 4.91
N VAL A 44 -1.81 -3.48 5.58
CA VAL A 44 -2.28 -4.17 6.78
C VAL A 44 -2.15 -3.30 8.03
N GLY A 45 -1.00 -2.63 8.17
CA GLY A 45 -0.71 -1.80 9.34
C GLY A 45 -0.64 -2.58 10.65
N GLY A 46 -0.05 -3.78 10.63
CA GLY A 46 0.07 -4.62 11.82
C GLY A 46 1.05 -4.06 12.85
N ASN A 47 0.92 -4.48 14.09
CA ASN A 47 1.80 -4.07 15.19
C ASN A 47 3.14 -4.82 15.21
N ALA A 48 3.23 -5.98 14.54
CA ALA A 48 4.49 -6.68 14.41
C ALA A 48 5.43 -5.96 13.44
N GLU A 49 6.73 -6.10 13.65
CA GLU A 49 7.77 -5.52 12.80
C GLU A 49 7.56 -5.93 11.33
N GLN A 50 7.75 -4.97 10.42
CA GLN A 50 7.62 -5.14 8.96
C GLN A 50 6.26 -5.68 8.49
N THR A 51 5.16 -5.32 9.16
CA THR A 51 3.80 -5.75 8.79
C THR A 51 2.87 -4.62 8.37
N GLY A 52 3.42 -3.48 8.00
CA GLY A 52 2.65 -2.35 7.47
C GLY A 52 2.01 -2.67 6.12
N ILE A 53 2.81 -3.20 5.19
CA ILE A 53 2.36 -3.62 3.85
C ILE A 53 2.72 -5.09 3.67
N VAL A 54 1.75 -5.91 3.24
CA VAL A 54 1.95 -7.34 3.05
C VAL A 54 1.54 -7.73 1.63
N CYS A 55 2.40 -8.51 1.00
CA CYS A 55 2.15 -9.15 -0.29
C CYS A 55 1.83 -10.63 -0.08
N PHE A 56 0.75 -11.08 -0.69
CA PHE A 56 0.33 -12.48 -0.68
C PHE A 56 0.33 -13.04 -2.11
N ASP A 57 0.58 -14.33 -2.23
CA ASP A 57 0.19 -15.08 -3.41
C ASP A 57 -1.35 -15.11 -3.49
N LYS A 58 -1.93 -14.64 -4.58
CA LYS A 58 -3.38 -14.48 -4.71
C LYS A 58 -4.14 -15.82 -4.75
N HIS A 59 -3.47 -16.92 -5.11
CA HIS A 59 -4.10 -18.23 -5.26
C HIS A 59 -4.15 -18.99 -3.93
N SER A 60 -3.09 -18.92 -3.16
CA SER A 60 -2.95 -19.66 -1.89
C SER A 60 -3.19 -18.81 -0.63
N GLY A 61 -3.08 -17.47 -0.75
CA GLY A 61 -3.06 -16.57 0.38
C GLY A 61 -1.78 -16.64 1.22
N ASN A 62 -0.73 -17.31 0.76
CA ASN A 62 0.55 -17.34 1.47
C ASN A 62 1.26 -16.00 1.36
N ILE A 63 1.96 -15.60 2.43
CA ILE A 63 2.78 -14.39 2.42
C ILE A 63 4.00 -14.62 1.53
N GLU A 64 4.23 -13.74 0.56
CA GLU A 64 5.47 -13.70 -0.24
C GLU A 64 6.50 -12.79 0.39
N TRP A 65 6.08 -11.60 0.83
CA TRP A 65 6.90 -10.64 1.55
C TRP A 65 6.04 -9.69 2.39
N SER A 66 6.66 -9.02 3.34
CA SER A 66 6.08 -7.91 4.10
C SER A 66 7.12 -6.81 4.29
N ALA A 67 6.64 -5.58 4.47
CA ALA A 67 7.49 -4.40 4.55
C ALA A 67 6.81 -3.29 5.35
N THR A 68 7.62 -2.37 5.87
CA THR A 68 7.27 -1.19 6.66
C THR A 68 6.62 -1.49 8.01
N ASP A 69 6.74 -0.54 8.93
CA ASP A 69 6.11 -0.58 10.25
C ASP A 69 4.97 0.43 10.36
N ASP A 70 4.55 0.98 9.23
CA ASP A 70 3.53 2.02 9.19
C ASP A 70 2.12 1.46 9.45
N ALA A 71 1.33 2.21 10.17
CA ALA A 71 -0.09 1.91 10.31
C ALA A 71 -0.82 2.04 8.97
N ALA A 72 -1.89 1.27 8.79
CA ALA A 72 -2.69 1.31 7.59
C ALA A 72 -3.40 2.66 7.41
N SER A 73 -3.64 3.03 6.17
CA SER A 73 -4.56 4.08 5.75
C SER A 73 -5.76 3.50 5.01
N TYR A 74 -6.65 4.35 4.52
CA TYR A 74 -7.76 3.94 3.64
C TYR A 74 -7.44 4.05 2.14
N ALA A 75 -6.21 4.45 1.81
CA ALA A 75 -5.77 4.57 0.42
C ALA A 75 -5.47 3.19 -0.19
N THR A 76 -5.98 2.95 -1.38
CA THR A 76 -5.66 1.74 -2.15
C THR A 76 -4.26 1.87 -2.74
N PRO A 77 -3.39 0.87 -2.64
CA PRO A 77 -2.08 0.84 -3.29
C PRO A 77 -2.19 1.01 -4.81
N ARG A 78 -1.15 1.50 -5.45
CA ARG A 78 -1.07 1.67 -6.90
C ARG A 78 0.23 1.08 -7.44
N ILE A 79 0.16 0.31 -8.53
CA ILE A 79 1.33 -0.11 -9.30
C ILE A 79 1.32 0.59 -10.65
N ALA A 80 2.50 1.00 -11.08
CA ALA A 80 2.74 1.53 -12.42
C ALA A 80 4.10 1.06 -12.94
N ARG A 81 4.20 0.87 -14.25
CA ARG A 81 5.46 0.62 -14.93
C ARG A 81 6.05 1.93 -15.40
N ILE A 82 7.21 2.28 -14.87
CA ILE A 82 7.91 3.54 -15.13
C ILE A 82 9.38 3.21 -15.43
N HIS A 83 9.93 3.71 -16.55
CA HIS A 83 11.30 3.42 -17.01
C HIS A 83 11.62 1.91 -17.01
N ASP A 84 10.67 1.11 -17.56
CA ASP A 84 10.77 -0.37 -17.59
C ASP A 84 10.85 -1.05 -16.22
N GLN A 85 10.54 -0.34 -15.15
CA GLN A 85 10.53 -0.81 -13.77
C GLN A 85 9.11 -0.74 -13.19
N ASP A 86 8.70 -1.82 -12.54
CA ASP A 86 7.43 -1.83 -11.82
C ASP A 86 7.60 -1.16 -10.46
N CYS A 87 6.72 -0.20 -10.14
CA CYS A 87 6.77 0.62 -8.95
C CYS A 87 5.46 0.45 -8.17
N LEU A 88 5.54 0.03 -6.90
CA LEU A 88 4.40 -0.02 -5.98
C LEU A 88 4.40 1.23 -5.13
N PHE A 89 3.33 2.01 -5.23
CA PHE A 89 3.10 3.21 -4.43
C PHE A 89 2.01 2.98 -3.40
N VAL A 90 2.30 3.27 -2.15
CA VAL A 90 1.36 3.14 -1.03
C VAL A 90 1.34 4.42 -0.22
N LEU A 91 0.17 4.95 0.05
CA LEU A 91 -0.02 5.99 1.06
C LEU A 91 -0.44 5.30 2.35
N THR A 92 0.46 5.25 3.33
CA THR A 92 0.19 4.74 4.67
C THR A 92 -0.40 5.83 5.56
N HIS A 93 -0.61 5.56 6.84
CA HIS A 93 -1.00 6.60 7.78
C HIS A 93 0.09 7.65 7.99
N GLN A 94 1.38 7.23 7.96
CA GLN A 94 2.52 8.08 8.26
C GLN A 94 3.26 8.59 7.03
N HIS A 95 3.33 7.80 5.95
CA HIS A 95 4.20 8.07 4.82
C HIS A 95 3.54 7.81 3.47
N ALA A 96 4.01 8.53 2.46
CA ALA A 96 3.96 8.08 1.08
C ALA A 96 5.20 7.22 0.81
N VAL A 97 5.00 5.98 0.35
CA VAL A 97 6.07 4.98 0.23
C VAL A 97 6.13 4.44 -1.19
N ALA A 98 7.34 4.26 -1.73
CA ALA A 98 7.57 3.52 -2.96
C ALA A 98 8.39 2.26 -2.68
N LEU A 99 7.92 1.14 -3.20
CA LEU A 99 8.49 -0.18 -3.00
C LEU A 99 8.70 -0.89 -4.34
N ASN A 100 9.65 -1.81 -4.35
CA ASN A 100 9.70 -2.82 -5.38
C ASN A 100 8.55 -3.84 -5.16
N PRO A 101 7.62 -4.01 -6.11
CA PRO A 101 6.48 -4.92 -5.92
C PRO A 101 6.88 -6.40 -5.84
N HIS A 102 8.08 -6.78 -6.31
CA HIS A 102 8.50 -8.18 -6.35
C HIS A 102 9.04 -8.71 -5.02
N ASP A 103 9.68 -7.84 -4.22
CA ASP A 103 10.40 -8.24 -2.99
C ASP A 103 10.12 -7.34 -1.78
N GLY A 104 9.35 -6.26 -1.95
CA GLY A 104 9.00 -5.32 -0.88
C GLY A 104 10.13 -4.37 -0.48
N ILE A 105 11.27 -4.36 -1.20
CA ILE A 105 12.36 -3.44 -0.89
C ILE A 105 11.87 -2.00 -1.06
N GLU A 106 11.99 -1.23 0.02
CA GLU A 106 11.65 0.18 0.02
C GLU A 106 12.72 0.99 -0.70
N TRP A 107 12.30 1.77 -1.70
CA TRP A 107 13.19 2.70 -2.40
C TRP A 107 13.25 4.05 -1.71
N TRP A 108 12.10 4.55 -1.26
CA TRP A 108 12.00 5.82 -0.53
C TRP A 108 10.65 5.96 0.18
N ARG A 109 10.63 6.86 1.16
CA ARG A 109 9.41 7.34 1.82
C ARG A 109 9.42 8.85 1.95
N ILE A 110 8.24 9.46 2.01
CA ILE A 110 8.03 10.87 2.28
C ILE A 110 7.11 10.96 3.49
N PRO A 111 7.50 11.66 4.58
CA PRO A 111 6.62 11.89 5.72
C PRO A 111 5.36 12.64 5.29
N LEU A 112 4.21 12.03 5.55
CA LEU A 112 2.90 12.58 5.17
C LEU A 112 1.83 12.26 6.22
N SER A 113 2.25 12.27 7.50
CA SER A 113 1.38 11.97 8.64
C SER A 113 0.28 13.00 8.80
N ILE A 114 -0.95 12.53 8.98
CA ILE A 114 -2.08 13.39 9.30
C ILE A 114 -1.92 13.98 10.70
N ARG A 115 -2.07 15.30 10.81
CA ARG A 115 -1.97 16.07 12.06
C ARG A 115 -3.34 16.48 12.62
N ILE A 116 -4.40 16.11 11.93
CA ILE A 116 -5.78 16.48 12.29
C ILE A 116 -6.39 15.28 13.00
N VAL A 117 -6.99 15.52 14.14
CA VAL A 117 -7.73 14.51 14.92
C VAL A 117 -8.89 13.99 14.09
N ASP A 118 -9.13 12.69 14.15
CA ASP A 118 -10.22 12.00 13.43
C ASP A 118 -10.16 12.10 11.90
N ALA A 119 -8.97 12.36 11.34
CA ALA A 119 -8.73 12.32 9.91
C ALA A 119 -7.84 11.13 9.50
N GLU A 120 -8.00 10.67 8.27
CA GLU A 120 -7.24 9.55 7.73
C GLU A 120 -6.82 9.82 6.27
N ASN A 121 -5.68 9.27 5.87
CA ASN A 121 -5.27 9.23 4.49
C ASN A 121 -6.17 8.25 3.71
N ALA A 122 -6.87 8.73 2.69
CA ALA A 122 -7.84 7.91 1.94
C ALA A 122 -7.70 8.04 0.42
N VAL A 123 -6.93 9.00 -0.06
CA VAL A 123 -6.75 9.22 -1.50
C VAL A 123 -5.67 8.28 -2.03
N SER A 124 -6.03 7.41 -2.96
CA SER A 124 -5.05 6.53 -3.62
C SER A 124 -4.02 7.33 -4.42
N PRO A 125 -2.76 6.86 -4.49
CA PRO A 125 -1.73 7.52 -5.28
C PRO A 125 -2.16 7.70 -6.73
N LEU A 126 -1.93 8.88 -7.28
CA LEU A 126 -2.16 9.17 -8.70
C LEU A 126 -0.84 9.07 -9.45
N VAL A 127 -0.82 8.27 -10.51
CA VAL A 127 0.36 8.12 -11.38
C VAL A 127 0.01 8.59 -12.78
N TYR A 128 0.85 9.44 -13.33
CA TYR A 128 0.77 9.88 -14.73
C TYR A 128 2.17 9.91 -15.34
N GLN A 129 2.42 9.04 -16.32
CA GLN A 129 3.74 8.84 -16.93
C GLN A 129 4.79 8.49 -15.86
N ASP A 130 5.81 9.34 -15.67
CA ASP A 130 6.87 9.22 -14.68
C ASP A 130 6.61 10.02 -13.39
N ILE A 131 5.40 10.55 -13.22
CA ILE A 131 5.04 11.39 -12.07
C ILE A 131 4.09 10.62 -11.15
N VAL A 132 4.33 10.71 -9.85
CA VAL A 132 3.43 10.23 -8.81
C VAL A 132 3.04 11.36 -7.87
N ALA A 133 1.76 11.45 -7.53
CA ALA A 133 1.24 12.40 -6.55
C ALA A 133 0.50 11.67 -5.42
N PHE A 134 0.70 12.16 -4.19
CA PHE A 134 0.03 11.70 -2.98
C PHE A 134 -0.64 12.90 -2.32
N ALA A 135 -1.91 12.75 -2.00
CA ALA A 135 -2.68 13.78 -1.31
C ALA A 135 -3.05 13.33 0.11
N SER A 136 -2.78 14.19 1.09
CA SER A 136 -3.07 13.95 2.49
C SER A 136 -3.91 15.08 3.05
N TYR A 137 -4.96 14.74 3.78
CA TYR A 137 -5.84 15.74 4.39
C TYR A 137 -5.07 16.58 5.42
N GLY A 138 -5.07 17.90 5.24
CA GLY A 138 -4.36 18.83 6.11
C GLY A 138 -2.87 19.04 5.81
N ASN A 139 -2.25 18.19 4.96
CA ASN A 139 -0.85 18.37 4.54
C ASN A 139 -0.73 18.82 3.06
N GLY A 140 -1.83 18.76 2.30
CA GLY A 140 -1.82 19.07 0.89
C GLY A 140 -1.39 17.88 0.03
N THR A 141 -0.74 18.18 -1.08
CA THR A 141 -0.30 17.18 -2.05
C THR A 141 1.23 17.27 -2.22
N VAL A 142 1.89 16.13 -2.27
CA VAL A 142 3.29 16.02 -2.68
C VAL A 142 3.36 15.35 -4.02
N CYS A 143 4.26 15.80 -4.88
CA CYS A 143 4.42 15.32 -6.23
C CYS A 143 5.90 15.04 -6.51
N SER A 144 6.21 13.88 -7.06
CA SER A 144 7.57 13.48 -7.38
C SER A 144 7.64 12.89 -8.78
N ARG A 145 8.75 13.16 -9.48
CA ARG A 145 9.14 12.44 -10.68
C ARG A 145 9.94 11.21 -10.28
N ILE A 146 9.60 10.08 -10.86
CA ILE A 146 10.34 8.84 -10.70
C ILE A 146 11.45 8.79 -11.72
N LEU A 147 12.66 8.59 -11.24
CA LEU A 147 13.88 8.47 -12.05
C LEU A 147 14.21 6.99 -12.30
N PRO A 148 15.05 6.68 -13.28
CA PRO A 148 15.57 5.32 -13.46
C PRO A 148 16.18 4.75 -12.17
N GLY A 149 15.92 3.47 -11.89
CA GLY A 149 16.35 2.82 -10.66
C GLY A 149 15.45 3.08 -9.44
N GLY A 150 14.24 3.63 -9.65
CA GLY A 150 13.25 3.84 -8.58
C GLY A 150 13.50 5.07 -7.70
N MET A 151 14.56 5.85 -7.97
CA MET A 151 14.83 7.11 -7.27
C MET A 151 13.72 8.14 -7.53
N LYS A 152 13.67 9.20 -6.72
CA LYS A 152 12.72 10.30 -6.92
C LYS A 152 13.40 11.66 -6.98
N GLU A 153 12.77 12.55 -7.74
CA GLU A 153 12.98 14.00 -7.71
C GLU A 153 11.68 14.65 -7.21
N GLU A 154 11.76 15.44 -6.16
CA GLU A 154 10.60 16.16 -5.65
C GLU A 154 10.27 17.34 -6.57
N LEU A 155 9.01 17.47 -6.98
CA LEU A 155 8.55 18.54 -7.85
C LEU A 155 7.86 19.65 -7.04
N TRP A 156 7.01 19.30 -6.12
CA TRP A 156 6.28 20.20 -5.19
C TRP A 156 5.52 19.41 -4.13
#